data_bcd603c62292b581e7971c50ac91a189
#
_entry.id   bcd603c62292b581e7971c50ac91a189
#
_cell.length_a   1.000
_cell.length_b   1.000
_cell.length_c   1.000
_cell.angle_alpha   90.00
_cell.angle_beta   90.00
_cell.angle_gamma   90.00
#
_symmetry.space_group_name_H-M   'P 1'
#
loop_
_entity.id
_entity.type
_entity.pdbx_description
1 polymer ?
#
loop_
_entity_poly.entity_id
_entity_poly.type
_entity_poly.pdbx_seq_one_letter_code
_entity_poly.pdbx_strand_id
1 'polypeptide(L)'
;MDKSEYKLRAEEIKDLISRGEYAQAAEIADTIDWRRVKSVMMLCTISDLYKINRRYEDARDMLLLAYERRPGGRTICYSLCELSIKMEEYVQAIEYYKEFVQVAPKDPGRYILQYKL
;
A
#
# COMPACT_ATOMS: atom_id res chain seq x y z
N MET A 1 -21.54 -4.26 5.94
CA MET A 1 -20.80 -5.55 5.94
C MET A 1 -20.41 -5.90 7.36
N ASP A 2 -20.77 -7.09 7.83
CA ASP A 2 -20.39 -7.53 9.17
C ASP A 2 -19.03 -8.21 9.18
N LYS A 3 -18.58 -8.62 10.36
CA LYS A 3 -17.25 -9.23 10.50
C LYS A 3 -17.12 -10.55 9.75
N SER A 4 -18.19 -11.34 9.70
CA SER A 4 -18.17 -12.63 9.00
C SER A 4 -18.04 -12.44 7.50
N GLU A 5 -18.78 -11.50 6.93
CA GLU A 5 -18.67 -11.17 5.51
C GLU A 5 -17.30 -10.65 5.17
N TYR A 6 -16.75 -9.74 5.98
CA TYR A 6 -15.43 -9.21 5.75
C TYR A 6 -14.39 -10.33 5.75
N LYS A 7 -14.47 -11.23 6.73
CA LYS A 7 -13.51 -12.32 6.84
C LYS A 7 -13.54 -13.22 5.60
N LEU A 8 -14.73 -13.56 5.13
CA LEU A 8 -14.90 -14.40 3.95
C LEU A 8 -14.31 -13.72 2.71
N ARG A 9 -14.59 -12.44 2.51
CA ARG A 9 -14.08 -11.70 1.37
C ARG A 9 -12.56 -11.53 1.43
N ALA A 10 -12.03 -11.27 2.62
CA ALA A 10 -10.59 -11.15 2.81
C ALA A 10 -9.87 -12.46 2.47
N GLU A 11 -10.43 -13.59 2.89
CA GLU A 11 -9.87 -14.90 2.56
C GLU A 11 -9.95 -15.19 1.06
N GLU A 12 -11.06 -14.82 0.43
CA GLU A 12 -11.21 -14.99 -1.01
C GLU A 12 -10.21 -14.14 -1.79
N ILE A 13 -9.97 -12.90 -1.35
CA ILE A 13 -8.96 -12.04 -1.95
C ILE A 13 -7.59 -12.70 -1.87
N LYS A 14 -7.21 -13.20 -0.70
CA LYS A 14 -5.92 -13.84 -0.49
C LYS A 14 -5.76 -15.08 -1.37
N ASP A 15 -6.81 -15.86 -1.51
CA ASP A 15 -6.80 -17.04 -2.37
C ASP A 15 -6.61 -16.66 -3.83
N LEU A 16 -7.35 -15.66 -4.30
CA LEU A 16 -7.22 -15.18 -5.68
C LEU A 16 -5.82 -14.63 -5.95
N ILE A 17 -5.24 -13.90 -5.01
CA ILE A 17 -3.86 -13.41 -5.12
C ILE A 17 -2.90 -14.57 -5.25
N SER A 18 -3.06 -15.61 -4.43
CA SER A 18 -2.17 -16.79 -4.48
C SER A 18 -2.24 -17.52 -5.80
N ARG A 19 -3.37 -17.41 -6.51
CA ARG A 19 -3.55 -18.02 -7.82
C ARG A 19 -3.20 -17.10 -8.98
N GLY A 20 -2.78 -15.87 -8.68
CA GLY A 20 -2.42 -14.89 -9.69
C GLY A 20 -3.62 -14.22 -10.37
N GLU A 21 -4.82 -14.37 -9.81
CA GLU A 21 -6.04 -13.80 -10.37
C GLU A 21 -6.27 -12.40 -9.79
N TYR A 22 -5.38 -11.48 -10.13
CA TYR A 22 -5.30 -10.16 -9.52
C TYR A 22 -6.48 -9.26 -9.87
N ALA A 23 -7.00 -9.33 -11.08
CA ALA A 23 -8.14 -8.52 -11.49
C ALA A 23 -9.39 -8.88 -10.71
N GLN A 24 -9.64 -10.17 -10.54
CA GLN A 24 -10.79 -10.66 -9.76
C GLN A 24 -10.64 -10.29 -8.29
N ALA A 25 -9.42 -10.40 -7.75
CA ALA A 25 -9.15 -10.02 -6.37
C ALA A 25 -9.46 -8.54 -6.15
N ALA A 26 -9.08 -7.68 -7.08
CA ALA A 26 -9.34 -6.25 -6.99
C ALA A 26 -10.84 -5.94 -7.02
N GLU A 27 -11.62 -6.67 -7.82
CA GLU A 27 -13.07 -6.50 -7.86
C GLU A 27 -13.71 -6.77 -6.49
N ILE A 28 -13.23 -7.79 -5.79
CA ILE A 28 -13.71 -8.10 -4.46
C ILE A 28 -13.25 -7.02 -3.47
N ALA A 29 -12.01 -6.59 -3.59
CA ALA A 29 -11.47 -5.52 -2.74
C ALA A 29 -12.30 -4.24 -2.86
N ASP A 30 -12.81 -3.93 -4.05
CA ASP A 30 -13.63 -2.76 -4.28
C ASP A 30 -14.95 -2.77 -3.51
N THR A 31 -15.38 -3.92 -3.02
CA THR A 31 -16.63 -4.05 -2.24
C THR A 31 -16.44 -3.80 -0.75
N ILE A 32 -15.21 -3.60 -0.30
CA ILE A 32 -14.88 -3.45 1.12
C ILE A 32 -14.59 -1.99 1.45
N ASP A 33 -15.15 -1.50 2.56
CA ASP A 33 -14.81 -0.17 3.08
C ASP A 33 -13.54 -0.28 3.94
N TRP A 34 -12.39 -0.03 3.32
CA TRP A 34 -11.09 -0.20 3.95
C TRP A 34 -10.83 0.80 5.08
N ARG A 35 -11.56 1.91 5.13
CA ARG A 35 -11.43 2.88 6.23
C ARG A 35 -11.81 2.26 7.56
N ARG A 36 -12.58 1.18 7.55
CA ARG A 36 -13.03 0.47 8.74
C ARG A 36 -12.08 -0.67 9.14
N VAL A 37 -11.11 -0.95 8.31
CA VAL A 37 -10.15 -2.05 8.54
C VAL A 37 -8.94 -1.51 9.28
N LYS A 38 -8.57 -2.16 10.37
CA LYS A 38 -7.47 -1.72 11.22
C LYS A 38 -6.14 -2.39 10.92
N SER A 39 -6.15 -3.51 10.20
CA SER A 39 -4.94 -4.27 9.93
C SER A 39 -4.05 -3.55 8.93
N VAL A 40 -2.90 -3.06 9.40
CA VAL A 40 -1.90 -2.42 8.53
C VAL A 40 -1.41 -3.39 7.48
N MET A 41 -1.17 -4.65 7.86
CA MET A 41 -0.72 -5.68 6.92
C MET A 41 -1.71 -5.87 5.78
N MET A 42 -3.00 -5.92 6.08
CA MET A 42 -4.03 -6.10 5.06
C MET A 42 -4.12 -4.87 4.15
N LEU A 43 -4.06 -3.67 4.72
CA LEU A 43 -4.07 -2.45 3.91
C LEU A 43 -2.88 -2.41 2.93
N CYS A 44 -1.70 -2.82 3.39
CA CYS A 44 -0.53 -2.90 2.52
C CYS A 44 -0.69 -3.97 1.43
N THR A 45 -1.28 -5.10 1.77
CA THR A 45 -1.56 -6.17 0.81
C THR A 45 -2.49 -5.68 -0.30
N ILE A 46 -3.54 -4.94 0.08
CA ILE A 46 -4.49 -4.40 -0.90
C ILE A 46 -3.83 -3.30 -1.74
N SER A 47 -2.96 -2.49 -1.13
CA SER A 47 -2.20 -1.52 -1.91
C SER A 47 -1.36 -2.20 -2.99
N ASP A 48 -0.67 -3.28 -2.63
CA ASP A 48 0.12 -4.04 -3.61
C ASP A 48 -0.76 -4.62 -4.71
N LEU A 49 -1.93 -5.11 -4.35
CA LEU A 49 -2.90 -5.64 -5.30
C LEU A 49 -3.32 -4.57 -6.31
N TYR A 50 -3.64 -3.38 -5.84
CA TYR A 50 -4.01 -2.28 -6.73
C TYR A 50 -2.84 -1.85 -7.61
N LYS A 51 -1.61 -1.85 -7.09
CA LYS A 51 -0.42 -1.54 -7.91
C LYS A 51 -0.25 -2.55 -9.05
N ILE A 52 -0.46 -3.82 -8.78
CA ILE A 52 -0.38 -4.87 -9.80
C ILE A 52 -1.40 -4.60 -10.91
N ASN A 53 -2.57 -4.11 -10.54
CA ASN A 53 -3.63 -3.74 -11.50
C ASN A 53 -3.42 -2.35 -12.10
N ARG A 54 -2.30 -1.69 -11.82
CA ARG A 54 -1.96 -0.34 -12.28
C ARG A 54 -2.95 0.73 -11.80
N ARG A 55 -3.61 0.47 -10.71
CA ARG A 55 -4.53 1.41 -10.08
C ARG A 55 -3.76 2.15 -8.98
N TYR A 56 -2.89 3.07 -9.40
CA TYR A 56 -1.93 3.71 -8.49
C TYR A 56 -2.58 4.65 -7.49
N GLU A 57 -3.63 5.36 -7.87
CA GLU A 57 -4.34 6.25 -6.93
C GLU A 57 -5.00 5.44 -5.83
N ASP A 58 -5.64 4.32 -6.18
CA ASP A 58 -6.26 3.45 -5.20
C ASP A 58 -5.20 2.82 -4.29
N ALA A 59 -4.07 2.43 -4.86
CA ALA A 59 -2.96 1.91 -4.08
C ALA A 59 -2.45 2.93 -3.07
N ARG A 60 -2.33 4.19 -3.48
CA ARG A 60 -1.90 5.28 -2.59
C ARG A 60 -2.91 5.48 -1.46
N ASP A 61 -4.21 5.45 -1.77
CA ASP A 61 -5.25 5.61 -0.76
C ASP A 61 -5.12 4.54 0.33
N MET A 62 -4.82 3.30 -0.06
CA MET A 62 -4.61 2.23 0.91
C MET A 62 -3.37 2.47 1.78
N LEU A 63 -2.28 2.93 1.16
CA LEU A 63 -1.07 3.25 1.90
C LEU A 63 -1.27 4.42 2.86
N LEU A 64 -2.07 5.42 2.47
CA LEU A 64 -2.39 6.54 3.35
C LEU A 64 -3.20 6.08 4.55
N LEU A 65 -4.13 5.16 4.37
CA LEU A 65 -4.86 4.55 5.49
C LEU A 65 -3.89 3.80 6.41
N ALA A 66 -2.97 3.04 5.83
CA ALA A 66 -1.97 2.32 6.61
C ALA A 66 -1.07 3.29 7.37
N TYR A 67 -0.71 4.42 6.76
CA TYR A 67 0.09 5.46 7.39
C TYR A 67 -0.64 6.05 8.60
N GLU A 68 -1.94 6.30 8.48
CA GLU A 68 -2.74 6.80 9.60
C GLU A 68 -2.71 5.82 10.78
N ARG A 69 -2.74 4.51 10.50
CA ARG A 69 -2.71 3.48 11.55
C ARG A 69 -1.33 3.35 12.19
N ARG A 70 -0.28 3.58 11.40
CA ARG A 70 1.11 3.44 11.86
C ARG A 70 1.97 4.54 11.25
N PRO A 71 1.89 5.77 11.81
CA PRO A 71 2.73 6.88 11.34
C PRO A 71 4.21 6.54 11.48
N GLY A 72 5.01 6.93 10.50
CA GLY A 72 6.45 6.70 10.54
C GLY A 72 6.90 5.29 10.29
N GLY A 73 6.02 4.41 9.81
CA GLY A 73 6.39 3.05 9.46
C GLY A 73 7.35 3.03 8.27
N ARG A 74 8.49 2.33 8.44
CA ARG A 74 9.54 2.30 7.41
C ARG A 74 9.03 1.81 6.06
N THR A 75 8.36 0.67 6.05
CA THR A 75 7.85 0.07 4.83
C THR A 75 6.81 0.95 4.16
N ILE A 76 5.95 1.58 4.95
CA ILE A 76 4.90 2.46 4.43
C ILE A 76 5.51 3.69 3.78
N CYS A 77 6.50 4.32 4.44
CA CYS A 77 7.19 5.49 3.88
C CYS A 77 7.91 5.16 2.59
N TYR A 78 8.58 4.00 2.56
CA TYR A 78 9.25 3.53 1.35
C TYR A 78 8.25 3.36 0.20
N SER A 79 7.15 2.67 0.46
CA SER A 79 6.13 2.40 -0.56
C SER A 79 5.46 3.69 -1.05
N LEU A 80 5.18 4.64 -0.15
CA LEU A 80 4.61 5.92 -0.53
C LEU A 80 5.56 6.74 -1.40
N CYS A 81 6.86 6.72 -1.07
CA CYS A 81 7.86 7.39 -1.89
C CYS A 81 7.93 6.78 -3.27
N GLU A 82 8.05 5.47 -3.35
CA GLU A 82 8.15 4.74 -4.60
C GLU A 82 6.92 4.97 -5.49
N LEU A 83 5.74 4.92 -4.90
CA LEU A 83 4.49 5.13 -5.63
C LEU A 83 4.36 6.58 -6.10
N SER A 84 4.77 7.54 -5.28
CA SER A 84 4.77 8.94 -5.67
C SER A 84 5.70 9.21 -6.87
N ILE A 85 6.86 8.55 -6.90
CA ILE A 85 7.76 8.63 -8.05
C ILE A 85 7.05 8.09 -9.30
N LYS A 86 6.40 6.96 -9.18
CA LYS A 86 5.69 6.32 -10.29
C LYS A 86 4.57 7.19 -10.84
N MET A 87 3.94 7.97 -9.97
CA MET A 87 2.87 8.89 -10.34
C MET A 87 3.40 10.27 -10.73
N GLU A 88 4.73 10.44 -10.75
CA GLU A 88 5.39 11.69 -11.08
C GLU A 88 5.05 12.84 -10.11
N GLU A 89 4.69 12.49 -8.89
CA GLU A 89 4.43 13.46 -7.83
C GLU A 89 5.72 13.65 -7.01
N TYR A 90 6.71 14.34 -7.60
CA TYR A 90 8.07 14.37 -7.06
C TYR A 90 8.20 15.14 -5.76
N VAL A 91 7.39 16.19 -5.55
CA VAL A 91 7.41 16.92 -4.28
C VAL A 91 7.02 15.99 -3.13
N GLN A 92 5.94 15.24 -3.31
CA GLN A 92 5.50 14.26 -2.33
C GLN A 92 6.51 13.15 -2.15
N ALA A 93 7.11 12.68 -3.25
CA ALA A 93 8.12 11.63 -3.20
C ALA A 93 9.31 12.05 -2.34
N ILE A 94 9.76 13.28 -2.49
CA ILE A 94 10.89 13.80 -1.71
C ILE A 94 10.54 13.87 -0.22
N GLU A 95 9.33 14.29 0.12
CA GLU A 95 8.90 14.34 1.52
C GLU A 95 8.87 12.96 2.15
N TYR A 96 8.34 11.96 1.44
CA TYR A 96 8.35 10.57 1.94
C TYR A 96 9.77 10.01 2.01
N TYR A 97 10.64 10.38 1.07
CA TYR A 97 12.03 9.98 1.12
C TYR A 97 12.72 10.50 2.39
N LYS A 98 12.52 11.78 2.69
CA LYS A 98 13.10 12.39 3.89
C LYS A 98 12.63 11.68 5.16
N GLU A 99 11.34 11.37 5.22
CA GLU A 99 10.78 10.66 6.36
C GLU A 99 11.35 9.25 6.47
N PHE A 100 11.48 8.54 5.33
CA PHE A 100 12.08 7.21 5.32
C PHE A 100 13.51 7.23 5.86
N VAL A 101 14.33 8.19 5.44
CA VAL A 101 15.71 8.31 5.90
C VAL A 101 15.75 8.60 7.41
N GLN A 102 14.79 9.37 7.91
CA GLN A 102 14.70 9.69 9.33
C GLN A 102 14.38 8.45 10.18
N VAL A 103 13.42 7.63 9.74
CA VAL A 103 12.98 6.46 10.52
C VAL A 103 13.88 5.25 10.29
N ALA A 104 14.60 5.20 9.18
CA ALA A 104 15.47 4.07 8.84
C ALA A 104 16.78 4.54 8.20
N PRO A 105 17.63 5.29 8.95
CA PRO A 105 18.82 5.92 8.37
C PRO A 105 19.85 4.94 7.84
N LYS A 106 19.85 3.70 8.32
CA LYS A 106 20.82 2.69 7.90
C LYS A 106 20.25 1.69 6.89
N ASP A 107 19.00 1.86 6.50
CA ASP A 107 18.37 0.97 5.54
C ASP A 107 18.91 1.26 4.14
N PRO A 108 19.46 0.26 3.43
CA PRO A 108 19.99 0.47 2.07
C PRO A 108 18.91 0.87 1.06
N GLY A 109 17.63 0.70 1.40
CA GLY A 109 16.53 1.17 0.55
C GLY A 109 16.61 2.65 0.23
N ARG A 110 17.26 3.46 1.09
CA ARG A 110 17.45 4.89 0.83
C ARG A 110 18.19 5.14 -0.48
N TYR A 111 19.13 4.28 -0.83
CA TYR A 111 19.90 4.43 -2.06
C TYR A 111 19.08 4.06 -3.29
N ILE A 112 18.20 3.09 -3.14
CA ILE A 112 17.28 2.70 -4.22
C ILE A 112 16.34 3.86 -4.54
N LEU A 113 15.74 4.46 -3.52
CA LEU A 113 14.85 5.61 -3.68
C LEU A 113 15.58 6.82 -4.26
N GLN A 114 16.80 7.07 -3.76
CA GLN A 114 17.62 8.16 -4.23
C GLN A 114 17.94 8.03 -5.73
N TYR A 115 18.21 6.82 -6.17
CA TYR A 115 18.46 6.53 -7.59
C TYR A 115 17.22 6.79 -8.44
N LYS A 116 16.03 6.47 -7.93
CA LYS A 116 14.77 6.67 -8.65
C LYS A 116 14.34 8.14 -8.68
N LEU A 117 14.75 8.90 -7.70
CA LEU A 117 14.46 10.34 -7.64
C LEU A 117 15.39 11.10 -8.58
#